data_7dbf31f8cd43f4a6fe69d4f4f4138209
#
_entry.id   7dbf31f8cd43f4a6fe69d4f4f4138209
#
_cell.length_a   1.000
_cell.length_b   1.000
_cell.length_c   1.000
_cell.angle_alpha   90.00
_cell.angle_beta   90.00
_cell.angle_gamma   90.00
#
_symmetry.space_group_name_H-M   'P 1'
#
loop_
_entity.id
_entity.type
_entity.pdbx_description
1 polymer ?
#
loop_
_entity_poly.entity_id
_entity_poly.type
_entity_poly.pdbx_seq_one_letter_code
_entity_poly.pdbx_strand_id
1 'polypeptide(L)'
;MQTQFWKKLPTAPTEIYFVSLEKLSRIIIVILTVFSLGLLAHFLLNLGQSISLMLANCILVINLIMVITLYQYHQNTKAKIKARQNLIELKIETIHNGPLQSLAKVLKIVKGQDLPVTLIEKELEELNQELRGMYEFWQQETLPQDTSLYLGNNLVIDLRNPLHEILYQVYSYTLDRDFPCFKTLKLKIHNFEPIHDNNLSIENKRGICRFLEEALCNVGKHATEITCLQVSYSLSQGRYTLSILDNGLGTYSSREGWGTKQFKKLAQQIKGKFRRVSLYPQGTLCELSWPLPSSFWWQ
;
A
#
# COMPACT_ATOMS: atom_id res chain seq x y z
N MET A 1 30.76 -17.90 14.36
CA MET A 1 29.91 -19.12 14.15
C MET A 1 28.46 -18.74 13.78
N GLN A 2 28.23 -17.60 13.09
CA GLN A 2 26.89 -17.07 12.77
C GLN A 2 26.61 -16.88 11.26
N THR A 3 27.53 -17.21 10.39
CA THR A 3 27.38 -16.98 8.94
C THR A 3 26.88 -18.17 8.12
N GLN A 4 26.63 -19.32 8.76
CA GLN A 4 26.19 -20.53 8.04
C GLN A 4 24.68 -20.82 8.09
N PHE A 5 23.92 -20.13 8.92
CA PHE A 5 22.47 -20.41 9.07
C PHE A 5 21.64 -19.93 7.87
N TRP A 6 22.07 -18.89 7.17
CA TRP A 6 21.32 -18.31 6.06
C TRP A 6 21.57 -18.92 4.68
N LYS A 7 22.56 -19.85 4.57
CA LYS A 7 22.86 -20.54 3.30
C LYS A 7 21.96 -21.74 3.00
N LYS A 8 21.00 -22.08 3.87
CA LYS A 8 20.09 -23.24 3.73
C LYS A 8 18.61 -22.87 3.80
N LEU A 9 18.22 -21.69 3.33
CA LEU A 9 16.80 -21.51 2.96
C LEU A 9 16.61 -22.27 1.64
N PRO A 10 15.65 -23.22 1.56
CA PRO A 10 15.38 -23.91 0.31
C PRO A 10 14.97 -22.85 -0.71
N THR A 11 15.64 -22.86 -1.85
CA THR A 11 15.25 -22.09 -3.04
C THR A 11 13.77 -22.28 -3.23
N ALA A 12 13.04 -21.15 -3.20
CA ALA A 12 11.59 -21.14 -3.13
C ALA A 12 10.99 -22.06 -4.20
N PRO A 13 9.90 -22.78 -3.93
CA PRO A 13 9.23 -23.67 -4.89
C PRO A 13 8.83 -22.97 -6.18
N THR A 14 8.86 -21.64 -6.19
CA THR A 14 8.63 -20.78 -7.36
C THR A 14 9.65 -20.96 -8.49
N GLU A 15 10.93 -21.29 -8.22
CA GLU A 15 11.91 -21.53 -9.28
C GLU A 15 11.62 -22.84 -10.05
N ILE A 16 11.19 -23.88 -9.34
CA ILE A 16 10.89 -25.19 -9.94
C ILE A 16 9.65 -25.05 -10.86
N TYR A 17 8.62 -24.35 -10.43
CA TYR A 17 7.42 -24.07 -11.25
C TYR A 17 7.75 -23.19 -12.46
N PHE A 18 8.66 -22.25 -12.33
CA PHE A 18 9.01 -21.33 -13.38
C PHE A 18 9.82 -22.02 -14.51
N VAL A 19 10.79 -22.87 -14.14
CA VAL A 19 11.55 -23.68 -15.09
C VAL A 19 10.64 -24.67 -15.82
N SER A 20 9.62 -25.23 -15.14
CA SER A 20 8.65 -26.14 -15.77
C SER A 20 7.72 -25.40 -16.74
N LEU A 21 7.27 -24.18 -16.42
CA LEU A 21 6.46 -23.32 -17.30
C LEU A 21 7.22 -22.85 -18.53
N GLU A 22 8.50 -22.53 -18.40
CA GLU A 22 9.36 -22.16 -19.54
C GLU A 22 9.57 -23.34 -20.49
N LYS A 23 9.80 -24.53 -19.95
CA LYS A 23 9.89 -25.76 -20.76
C LYS A 23 8.56 -26.06 -21.43
N LEU A 24 7.45 -25.93 -20.72
CA LEU A 24 6.11 -26.17 -21.25
C LEU A 24 5.78 -25.19 -22.38
N SER A 25 6.08 -23.89 -22.24
CA SER A 25 5.85 -22.89 -23.29
C SER A 25 6.68 -23.17 -24.55
N ARG A 26 7.93 -23.60 -24.39
CA ARG A 26 8.77 -24.01 -25.54
C ARG A 26 8.20 -25.25 -26.25
N ILE A 27 7.74 -26.23 -25.50
CA ILE A 27 7.12 -27.44 -26.06
C ILE A 27 5.85 -27.07 -26.83
N ILE A 28 4.99 -26.21 -26.27
CA ILE A 28 3.75 -25.75 -26.93
C ILE A 28 4.08 -25.00 -28.22
N ILE A 29 5.08 -24.13 -28.24
CA ILE A 29 5.52 -23.40 -29.43
C ILE A 29 5.98 -24.40 -30.51
N VAL A 30 6.79 -25.39 -30.13
CA VAL A 30 7.28 -26.42 -31.07
C VAL A 30 6.11 -27.24 -31.63
N ILE A 31 5.18 -27.68 -30.79
CA ILE A 31 4.00 -28.45 -31.23
C ILE A 31 3.16 -27.61 -32.20
N LEU A 32 2.88 -26.35 -31.89
CA LEU A 32 2.09 -25.46 -32.74
C LEU A 32 2.78 -25.19 -34.08
N THR A 33 4.10 -25.01 -34.08
CA THR A 33 4.86 -24.82 -35.34
C THR A 33 4.88 -26.08 -36.19
N VAL A 34 5.06 -27.27 -35.60
CA VAL A 34 5.01 -28.55 -36.32
C VAL A 34 3.61 -28.81 -36.87
N PHE A 35 2.57 -28.56 -36.08
CA PHE A 35 1.18 -28.75 -36.50
C PHE A 35 0.80 -27.79 -37.65
N SER A 36 1.21 -26.53 -37.59
CA SER A 36 0.95 -25.55 -38.66
C SER A 36 1.73 -25.87 -39.95
N LEU A 37 2.95 -26.38 -39.84
CA LEU A 37 3.72 -26.88 -41.01
C LEU A 37 3.05 -28.11 -41.63
N GLY A 38 2.48 -29.02 -40.83
CA GLY A 38 1.70 -30.17 -41.29
C GLY A 38 0.42 -29.77 -42.01
N LEU A 39 -0.32 -28.80 -41.46
CA LEU A 39 -1.50 -28.24 -42.13
C LEU A 39 -1.12 -27.56 -43.45
N LEU A 40 -0.03 -26.80 -43.46
CA LEU A 40 0.50 -26.14 -44.64
C LEU A 40 0.81 -27.16 -45.75
N ALA A 41 1.51 -28.24 -45.44
CA ALA A 41 1.82 -29.31 -46.38
C ALA A 41 0.55 -29.98 -46.91
N HIS A 42 -0.43 -30.26 -46.07
CA HIS A 42 -1.70 -30.84 -46.45
C HIS A 42 -2.50 -29.93 -47.41
N PHE A 43 -2.54 -28.63 -47.16
CA PHE A 43 -3.19 -27.64 -48.02
C PHE A 43 -2.48 -27.48 -49.35
N LEU A 44 -1.16 -27.47 -49.37
CA LEU A 44 -0.39 -27.39 -50.62
C LEU A 44 -0.59 -28.58 -51.57
N LEU A 45 -0.90 -29.76 -50.99
CA LEU A 45 -1.13 -30.97 -51.76
C LEU A 45 -2.57 -31.08 -52.33
N ASN A 46 -3.57 -30.42 -51.68
CA ASN A 46 -4.98 -30.65 -51.96
C ASN A 46 -5.77 -29.47 -52.57
N LEU A 47 -5.18 -28.26 -52.64
CA LEU A 47 -5.87 -27.07 -53.15
C LEU A 47 -5.15 -26.46 -54.36
N GLY A 48 -5.91 -25.79 -55.24
CA GLY A 48 -5.37 -25.04 -56.37
C GLY A 48 -4.33 -24.02 -55.92
N GLN A 49 -3.22 -23.88 -56.63
CA GLN A 49 -1.99 -23.21 -56.18
C GLN A 49 -2.16 -21.82 -55.57
N SER A 50 -3.07 -20.99 -56.07
CA SER A 50 -3.23 -19.59 -55.60
C SER A 50 -3.92 -19.46 -54.23
N ILE A 51 -4.96 -20.26 -53.95
CA ILE A 51 -5.70 -20.22 -52.68
C ILE A 51 -4.87 -20.86 -51.56
N SER A 52 -4.19 -21.95 -51.86
CA SER A 52 -3.28 -22.63 -50.94
C SER A 52 -2.13 -21.73 -50.47
N LEU A 53 -1.55 -20.93 -51.35
CA LEU A 53 -0.48 -20.00 -50.99
C LEU A 53 -0.95 -18.86 -50.08
N MET A 54 -2.17 -18.33 -50.31
CA MET A 54 -2.75 -17.30 -49.44
C MET A 54 -3.01 -17.82 -48.02
N LEU A 55 -3.63 -18.99 -47.90
CA LEU A 55 -3.93 -19.62 -46.60
C LEU A 55 -2.62 -19.96 -45.86
N ALA A 56 -1.64 -20.46 -46.56
CA ALA A 56 -0.31 -20.74 -46.01
C ALA A 56 0.36 -19.50 -45.39
N ASN A 57 0.34 -18.38 -46.09
CA ASN A 57 0.88 -17.12 -45.60
C ASN A 57 0.10 -16.60 -44.41
N CYS A 58 -1.23 -16.70 -44.40
CA CYS A 58 -2.03 -16.29 -43.23
C CYS A 58 -1.70 -17.12 -41.99
N ILE A 59 -1.57 -18.45 -42.11
CA ILE A 59 -1.21 -19.35 -41.00
C ILE A 59 0.20 -18.99 -40.49
N LEU A 60 1.13 -18.71 -41.36
CA LEU A 60 2.51 -18.35 -41.01
C LEU A 60 2.58 -17.03 -40.27
N VAL A 61 1.81 -16.01 -40.69
CA VAL A 61 1.71 -14.70 -40.02
C VAL A 61 1.08 -14.85 -38.65
N ILE A 62 -0.01 -15.62 -38.53
CA ILE A 62 -0.69 -15.86 -37.23
C ILE A 62 0.27 -16.54 -36.26
N ASN A 63 1.01 -17.56 -36.70
CA ASN A 63 2.00 -18.24 -35.86
C ASN A 63 3.12 -17.29 -35.42
N LEU A 64 3.63 -16.45 -36.32
CA LEU A 64 4.67 -15.47 -36.00
C LEU A 64 4.18 -14.48 -34.95
N ILE A 65 2.97 -13.93 -35.10
CA ILE A 65 2.35 -13.03 -34.13
C ILE A 65 2.21 -13.73 -32.78
N MET A 66 1.76 -14.99 -32.77
CA MET A 66 1.59 -15.77 -31.54
C MET A 66 2.92 -16.01 -30.81
N VAL A 67 3.98 -16.35 -31.56
CA VAL A 67 5.32 -16.54 -31.01
C VAL A 67 5.85 -15.22 -30.41
N ILE A 68 5.69 -14.10 -31.12
CA ILE A 68 6.12 -12.78 -30.65
C ILE A 68 5.36 -12.39 -29.37
N THR A 69 4.04 -12.57 -29.32
CA THR A 69 3.23 -12.23 -28.15
C THR A 69 3.58 -13.10 -26.95
N LEU A 70 3.78 -14.41 -27.13
CA LEU A 70 4.24 -15.31 -26.07
C LEU A 70 5.64 -14.94 -25.56
N TYR A 71 6.54 -14.58 -26.46
CA TYR A 71 7.88 -14.12 -26.09
C TYR A 71 7.83 -12.83 -25.28
N GLN A 72 7.04 -11.84 -25.72
CA GLN A 72 6.87 -10.57 -25.00
C GLN A 72 6.23 -10.80 -23.62
N TYR A 73 5.19 -11.64 -23.54
CA TYR A 73 4.56 -12.02 -22.29
C TYR A 73 5.57 -12.64 -21.31
N HIS A 74 6.41 -13.56 -21.82
CA HIS A 74 7.45 -14.21 -21.03
C HIS A 74 8.51 -13.24 -20.52
N GLN A 75 8.99 -12.33 -21.37
CA GLN A 75 9.94 -11.28 -20.98
C GLN A 75 9.35 -10.34 -19.92
N ASN A 76 8.10 -9.92 -20.10
CA ASN A 76 7.42 -9.07 -19.15
C ASN A 76 7.22 -9.78 -17.78
N THR A 77 6.95 -11.06 -17.80
CA THR A 77 6.80 -11.86 -16.57
C THR A 77 8.14 -12.03 -15.86
N LYS A 78 9.22 -12.31 -16.59
CA LYS A 78 10.60 -12.36 -16.04
C LYS A 78 11.00 -11.01 -15.42
N ALA A 79 10.73 -9.92 -16.12
CA ALA A 79 11.04 -8.57 -15.63
C ALA A 79 10.29 -8.26 -14.33
N LYS A 80 8.99 -8.61 -14.24
CA LYS A 80 8.18 -8.46 -13.02
C LYS A 80 8.71 -9.28 -11.85
N ILE A 81 9.12 -10.53 -12.10
CA ILE A 81 9.67 -11.40 -11.03
C ILE A 81 11.00 -10.85 -10.55
N LYS A 82 11.89 -10.44 -11.47
CA LYS A 82 13.19 -9.86 -11.10
C LYS A 82 13.03 -8.55 -10.32
N ALA A 83 12.11 -7.70 -10.74
CA ALA A 83 11.78 -6.48 -10.00
C ALA A 83 11.28 -6.79 -8.58
N ARG A 84 10.43 -7.82 -8.43
CA ARG A 84 9.94 -8.26 -7.12
C ARG A 84 11.06 -8.84 -6.24
N GLN A 85 11.98 -9.62 -6.81
CA GLN A 85 13.14 -10.14 -6.08
C GLN A 85 14.04 -9.01 -5.60
N ASN A 86 14.40 -8.06 -6.47
CA ASN A 86 15.20 -6.90 -6.10
C ASN A 86 14.52 -6.08 -4.97
N LEU A 87 13.19 -5.95 -5.02
CA LEU A 87 12.43 -5.26 -3.97
C LEU A 87 12.52 -6.00 -2.63
N ILE A 88 12.44 -7.34 -2.64
CA ILE A 88 12.58 -8.17 -1.43
C ILE A 88 13.99 -8.05 -0.87
N GLU A 89 15.02 -8.11 -1.72
CA GLU A 89 16.41 -7.94 -1.30
C GLU A 89 16.64 -6.56 -0.66
N LEU A 90 16.15 -5.49 -1.29
CA LEU A 90 16.21 -4.14 -0.73
C LEU A 90 15.51 -4.06 0.63
N LYS A 91 14.35 -4.70 0.78
CA LYS A 91 13.61 -4.73 2.05
C LYS A 91 14.39 -5.44 3.14
N ILE A 92 15.00 -6.59 2.82
CA ILE A 92 15.83 -7.35 3.76
C ILE A 92 17.06 -6.52 4.17
N GLU A 93 17.73 -5.88 3.22
CA GLU A 93 18.88 -5.02 3.47
C GLU A 93 18.51 -3.83 4.37
N THR A 94 17.36 -3.20 4.11
CA THR A 94 16.86 -2.08 4.91
C THR A 94 16.57 -2.49 6.34
N ILE A 95 15.95 -3.67 6.58
CA ILE A 95 15.75 -4.23 7.94
C ILE A 95 17.08 -4.48 8.63
N HIS A 96 18.03 -5.05 7.90
CA HIS A 96 19.32 -5.42 8.47
C HIS A 96 20.16 -4.19 8.85
N ASN A 97 20.18 -3.16 8.01
CA ASN A 97 21.03 -1.99 8.18
C ASN A 97 20.42 -0.90 9.08
N GLY A 98 19.11 -0.92 9.32
CA GLY A 98 18.41 -0.01 10.21
C GLY A 98 18.00 -0.69 11.53
N PRO A 99 16.74 -1.12 11.67
CA PRO A 99 16.17 -1.50 12.96
C PRO A 99 16.90 -2.65 13.66
N LEU A 100 17.49 -3.60 12.94
CA LEU A 100 18.26 -4.68 13.59
C LEU A 100 19.55 -4.17 14.24
N GLN A 101 20.21 -3.18 13.63
CA GLN A 101 21.39 -2.56 14.22
C GLN A 101 21.00 -1.67 15.41
N SER A 102 19.92 -0.89 15.30
CA SER A 102 19.38 -0.10 16.39
C SER A 102 18.96 -0.98 17.58
N LEU A 103 18.26 -2.10 17.32
CA LEU A 103 17.93 -3.09 18.35
C LEU A 103 19.16 -3.70 19.00
N ALA A 104 20.19 -4.05 18.23
CA ALA A 104 21.45 -4.59 18.76
C ALA A 104 22.16 -3.57 19.66
N LYS A 105 22.10 -2.28 19.31
CA LYS A 105 22.61 -1.18 20.12
C LYS A 105 21.87 -1.08 21.46
N VAL A 106 20.53 -1.09 21.43
CA VAL A 106 19.69 -1.06 22.65
C VAL A 106 19.98 -2.27 23.54
N LEU A 107 20.07 -3.47 22.96
CA LEU A 107 20.40 -4.69 23.70
C LEU A 107 21.78 -4.64 24.35
N LYS A 108 22.77 -4.01 23.70
CA LYS A 108 24.11 -3.81 24.27
C LYS A 108 24.07 -2.82 25.44
N ILE A 109 23.28 -1.78 25.32
CA ILE A 109 23.07 -0.77 26.36
C ILE A 109 22.42 -1.40 27.59
N VAL A 110 21.32 -2.17 27.40
CA VAL A 110 20.61 -2.86 28.50
C VAL A 110 21.48 -3.88 29.24
N LYS A 111 22.38 -4.58 28.52
CA LYS A 111 23.30 -5.53 29.14
C LYS A 111 24.45 -4.88 29.94
N GLY A 112 24.69 -3.60 29.74
CA GLY A 112 25.81 -2.86 30.36
C GLY A 112 25.55 -2.35 31.78
N GLN A 113 24.44 -2.65 32.40
CA GLN A 113 24.03 -2.50 33.84
C GLN A 113 24.04 -1.10 34.49
N ASP A 114 24.53 0.00 33.88
CA ASP A 114 24.69 1.30 34.58
C ASP A 114 24.19 2.55 33.81
N LEU A 115 23.17 2.40 32.97
CA LEU A 115 22.70 3.54 32.17
C LEU A 115 21.32 4.05 32.60
N PRO A 116 21.05 5.37 32.51
CA PRO A 116 19.79 5.96 32.89
C PRO A 116 18.66 5.44 31.97
N VAL A 117 17.53 5.07 32.55
CA VAL A 117 16.32 4.56 31.86
C VAL A 117 15.89 5.48 30.72
N THR A 118 16.11 6.79 30.89
CA THR A 118 15.78 7.82 29.88
C THR A 118 16.56 7.66 28.56
N LEU A 119 17.77 7.11 28.60
CA LEU A 119 18.53 6.83 27.38
C LEU A 119 17.99 5.62 26.64
N ILE A 120 17.55 4.59 27.37
CA ILE A 120 16.95 3.40 26.82
C ILE A 120 15.60 3.74 26.18
N GLU A 121 14.79 4.55 26.85
CA GLU A 121 13.51 5.04 26.32
C GLU A 121 13.70 5.80 25.00
N LYS A 122 14.70 6.69 24.94
CA LYS A 122 15.00 7.45 23.73
C LYS A 122 15.40 6.56 22.55
N GLU A 123 16.30 5.61 22.76
CA GLU A 123 16.74 4.66 21.70
C GLU A 123 15.62 3.74 21.25
N LEU A 124 14.74 3.31 22.17
CA LEU A 124 13.54 2.54 21.82
C LEU A 124 12.52 3.36 21.02
N GLU A 125 12.39 4.63 21.33
CA GLU A 125 11.51 5.55 20.61
C GLU A 125 12.04 5.81 19.19
N GLU A 126 13.34 6.00 19.02
CA GLU A 126 14.00 6.10 17.72
C GLU A 126 13.82 4.82 16.90
N LEU A 127 14.03 3.64 17.48
CA LEU A 127 13.78 2.34 16.85
C LEU A 127 12.32 2.16 16.42
N ASN A 128 11.37 2.55 17.27
CA ASN A 128 9.95 2.48 16.96
C ASN A 128 9.58 3.42 15.80
N GLN A 129 10.15 4.60 15.73
CA GLN A 129 9.95 5.54 14.62
C GLN A 129 10.54 4.99 13.31
N GLU A 130 11.73 4.38 13.36
CA GLU A 130 12.39 3.77 12.23
C GLU A 130 11.57 2.59 11.67
N LEU A 131 11.09 1.70 12.54
CA LEU A 131 10.22 0.57 12.17
C LEU A 131 8.91 1.03 11.55
N ARG A 132 8.29 2.09 12.08
CA ARG A 132 7.06 2.65 11.52
C ARG A 132 7.31 3.24 10.14
N GLY A 133 8.38 4.01 9.97
CA GLY A 133 8.75 4.59 8.67
C GLY A 133 8.95 3.52 7.60
N MET A 134 9.59 2.42 7.96
CA MET A 134 9.77 1.27 7.06
C MET A 134 8.46 0.55 6.73
N TYR A 135 7.62 0.28 7.73
CA TYR A 135 6.33 -0.36 7.53
C TYR A 135 5.45 0.42 6.55
N GLU A 136 5.40 1.74 6.70
CA GLU A 136 4.60 2.61 5.85
C GLU A 136 5.18 2.75 4.44
N PHE A 137 6.50 2.84 4.30
CA PHE A 137 7.17 2.81 3.01
C PHE A 137 6.83 1.51 2.24
N TRP A 138 6.87 0.37 2.90
CA TRP A 138 6.57 -0.91 2.26
C TRP A 138 5.10 -1.10 1.92
N GLN A 139 4.19 -0.54 2.70
CA GLN A 139 2.77 -0.53 2.34
C GLN A 139 2.50 0.25 1.06
N GLN A 140 3.21 1.35 0.83
CA GLN A 140 3.05 2.15 -0.39
C GLN A 140 3.58 1.43 -1.64
N GLU A 141 4.65 0.66 -1.53
CA GLU A 141 5.27 -0.01 -2.69
C GLU A 141 4.63 -1.36 -3.07
N THR A 142 4.02 -2.06 -2.12
CA THR A 142 3.66 -3.47 -2.34
C THR A 142 2.31 -3.67 -3.05
N LEU A 143 1.46 -2.64 -3.18
CA LEU A 143 0.07 -2.81 -3.60
C LEU A 143 -0.45 -1.81 -4.65
N PRO A 144 0.20 -1.59 -5.82
CA PRO A 144 -0.36 -0.69 -6.84
C PRO A 144 -1.67 -1.19 -7.46
N GLN A 145 -2.02 -2.49 -7.30
CA GLN A 145 -3.19 -3.13 -7.91
C GLN A 145 -4.19 -3.72 -6.91
N ASP A 146 -3.89 -3.72 -5.61
CA ASP A 146 -4.82 -4.25 -4.61
C ASP A 146 -5.87 -3.20 -4.27
N THR A 147 -7.13 -3.56 -4.43
CA THR A 147 -8.29 -2.73 -4.05
C THR A 147 -8.62 -2.82 -2.57
N SER A 148 -7.84 -3.54 -1.78
CA SER A 148 -8.06 -3.79 -0.37
C SER A 148 -7.20 -2.89 0.51
N LEU A 149 -7.74 -2.47 1.64
CA LEU A 149 -7.03 -1.81 2.74
C LEU A 149 -6.98 -2.75 3.94
N TYR A 150 -5.78 -3.07 4.39
CA TYR A 150 -5.56 -3.91 5.56
C TYR A 150 -5.36 -3.02 6.80
N LEU A 151 -6.18 -3.21 7.83
CA LEU A 151 -6.07 -2.52 9.12
C LEU A 151 -5.79 -3.54 10.22
N GLY A 152 -4.62 -3.41 10.85
CA GLY A 152 -4.15 -4.40 11.81
C GLY A 152 -4.08 -5.80 11.19
N ASN A 153 -4.36 -6.84 12.00
CA ASN A 153 -4.26 -8.22 11.53
C ASN A 153 -5.58 -8.81 11.01
N ASN A 154 -6.73 -8.15 11.26
CA ASN A 154 -8.04 -8.81 11.12
C ASN A 154 -9.03 -8.10 10.20
N LEU A 155 -8.84 -6.83 9.84
CA LEU A 155 -9.80 -6.10 9.03
C LEU A 155 -9.26 -5.85 7.62
N VAL A 156 -10.02 -6.31 6.63
CA VAL A 156 -9.78 -6.05 5.21
C VAL A 156 -10.96 -5.26 4.66
N ILE A 157 -10.70 -4.06 4.17
CA ILE A 157 -11.71 -3.14 3.61
C ILE A 157 -11.54 -3.06 2.10
N ASP A 158 -12.62 -3.22 1.34
CA ASP A 158 -12.62 -3.02 -0.10
C ASP A 158 -12.74 -1.52 -0.43
N LEU A 159 -11.69 -0.96 -1.02
CA LEU A 159 -11.63 0.45 -1.39
C LEU A 159 -12.52 0.84 -2.60
N ARG A 160 -13.18 -0.13 -3.24
CA ARG A 160 -14.19 0.16 -4.28
C ARG A 160 -15.49 0.69 -3.69
N ASN A 161 -15.75 0.40 -2.42
CA ASN A 161 -16.92 0.91 -1.72
C ASN A 161 -16.92 2.46 -1.63
N PRO A 162 -18.07 3.09 -1.38
CA PRO A 162 -18.17 4.53 -1.14
C PRO A 162 -17.27 4.98 0.01
N LEU A 163 -16.61 6.14 -0.15
CA LEU A 163 -15.62 6.60 0.82
C LEU A 163 -16.20 6.77 2.23
N HIS A 164 -17.43 7.25 2.36
CA HIS A 164 -18.08 7.44 3.66
C HIS A 164 -18.26 6.12 4.44
N GLU A 165 -18.58 5.02 3.74
CA GLU A 165 -18.68 3.70 4.34
C GLU A 165 -17.30 3.17 4.79
N ILE A 166 -16.29 3.36 3.94
CA ILE A 166 -14.91 2.98 4.24
C ILE A 166 -14.41 3.75 5.47
N LEU A 167 -14.63 5.07 5.50
CA LEU A 167 -14.23 5.92 6.63
C LEU A 167 -14.90 5.50 7.94
N TYR A 168 -16.18 5.11 7.89
CA TYR A 168 -16.88 4.58 9.06
C TYR A 168 -16.25 3.29 9.57
N GLN A 169 -15.87 2.36 8.67
CA GLN A 169 -15.20 1.12 9.06
C GLN A 169 -13.83 1.39 9.69
N VAL A 170 -13.03 2.30 9.10
CA VAL A 170 -11.74 2.71 9.65
C VAL A 170 -11.91 3.35 11.03
N TYR A 171 -12.89 4.26 11.18
CA TYR A 171 -13.21 4.93 12.44
C TYR A 171 -13.56 3.92 13.53
N SER A 172 -14.53 3.04 13.27
CA SER A 172 -15.00 2.05 14.25
C SER A 172 -13.87 1.12 14.68
N TYR A 173 -13.14 0.54 13.72
CA TYR A 173 -12.03 -0.36 13.99
C TYR A 173 -10.91 0.33 14.81
N THR A 174 -10.61 1.60 14.51
CA THR A 174 -9.53 2.30 15.19
C THR A 174 -9.91 2.65 16.63
N LEU A 175 -11.16 2.99 16.88
CA LEU A 175 -11.65 3.29 18.24
C LEU A 175 -11.79 2.07 19.14
N ASP A 176 -11.88 0.86 18.56
CA ASP A 176 -11.90 -0.40 19.31
C ASP A 176 -10.49 -0.84 19.76
N ARG A 177 -9.43 -0.13 19.33
CA ARG A 177 -8.06 -0.42 19.80
C ARG A 177 -7.88 0.02 21.25
N ASP A 178 -7.09 -0.75 22.01
CA ASP A 178 -6.80 -0.48 23.43
C ASP A 178 -5.78 0.67 23.59
N PHE A 179 -6.20 1.90 23.24
CA PHE A 179 -5.42 3.10 23.53
C PHE A 179 -5.82 3.73 24.85
N PRO A 180 -4.85 4.22 25.65
CA PRO A 180 -5.14 4.79 26.97
C PRO A 180 -6.17 5.92 26.95
N CYS A 181 -6.03 6.85 25.99
CA CYS A 181 -6.91 8.02 25.91
C CYS A 181 -8.34 7.67 25.42
N PHE A 182 -8.54 6.54 24.75
CA PHE A 182 -9.90 6.13 24.36
C PHE A 182 -10.75 5.64 25.54
N LYS A 183 -10.11 5.22 26.64
CA LYS A 183 -10.82 4.78 27.86
C LYS A 183 -11.51 5.94 28.59
N THR A 184 -11.07 7.17 28.38
CA THR A 184 -11.65 8.37 29.01
C THR A 184 -12.73 9.03 28.17
N LEU A 185 -12.94 8.59 26.92
CA LEU A 185 -13.94 9.13 26.01
C LEU A 185 -15.37 8.89 26.54
N LYS A 186 -16.09 9.99 26.75
CA LYS A 186 -17.52 9.98 27.13
C LYS A 186 -18.43 10.21 25.93
N LEU A 187 -18.00 11.02 24.98
CA LEU A 187 -18.76 11.42 23.80
C LEU A 187 -17.98 11.15 22.53
N LYS A 188 -18.54 10.33 21.64
CA LYS A 188 -18.01 9.99 20.33
C LYS A 188 -19.00 10.48 19.27
N ILE A 189 -18.69 11.56 18.58
CA ILE A 189 -19.55 12.14 17.54
C ILE A 189 -18.92 11.81 16.19
N HIS A 190 -19.70 11.24 15.28
CA HIS A 190 -19.26 11.05 13.90
C HIS A 190 -20.36 11.44 12.93
N ASN A 191 -19.96 12.05 11.81
CA ASN A 191 -20.82 12.36 10.69
C ASN A 191 -20.05 12.11 9.38
N PHE A 192 -20.37 11.03 8.68
CA PHE A 192 -19.81 10.72 7.37
C PHE A 192 -20.91 10.89 6.32
N GLU A 193 -20.96 12.06 5.68
CA GLU A 193 -21.96 12.35 4.65
C GLU A 193 -21.83 11.38 3.47
N PRO A 194 -22.93 10.82 2.95
CA PRO A 194 -22.93 9.95 1.77
C PRO A 194 -22.73 10.76 0.50
N ILE A 195 -21.49 11.16 0.24
CA ILE A 195 -21.11 12.00 -0.88
C ILE A 195 -20.54 11.12 -2.01
N HIS A 196 -20.91 11.45 -3.26
CA HIS A 196 -20.35 10.75 -4.42
C HIS A 196 -18.86 11.05 -4.57
N ASP A 197 -18.04 9.98 -4.60
CA ASP A 197 -16.58 10.02 -4.63
C ASP A 197 -15.98 9.36 -5.88
N ASN A 198 -16.76 9.21 -6.96
CA ASN A 198 -16.40 8.47 -8.17
C ASN A 198 -15.09 8.91 -8.85
N ASN A 199 -14.57 10.07 -8.47
CA ASN A 199 -13.35 10.66 -9.04
C ASN A 199 -12.09 10.40 -8.18
N LEU A 200 -12.21 9.72 -7.05
CA LEU A 200 -11.06 9.37 -6.23
C LEU A 200 -10.46 8.03 -6.68
N SER A 201 -9.17 8.05 -7.00
CA SER A 201 -8.44 6.80 -7.26
C SER A 201 -8.38 5.93 -6.00
N ILE A 202 -8.24 4.61 -6.19
CA ILE A 202 -8.06 3.65 -5.09
C ILE A 202 -6.89 4.06 -4.19
N GLU A 203 -5.80 4.56 -4.76
CA GLU A 203 -4.64 5.04 -4.03
C GLU A 203 -4.98 6.27 -3.15
N ASN A 204 -5.74 7.22 -3.67
CA ASN A 204 -6.16 8.38 -2.90
C ASN A 204 -7.13 7.98 -1.77
N LYS A 205 -8.10 7.09 -2.03
CA LYS A 205 -8.96 6.54 -0.99
C LYS A 205 -8.14 5.85 0.12
N ARG A 206 -7.15 5.04 -0.25
CA ARG A 206 -6.22 4.41 0.68
C ARG A 206 -5.49 5.44 1.53
N GLY A 207 -4.94 6.50 0.91
CA GLY A 207 -4.26 7.57 1.62
C GLY A 207 -5.16 8.31 2.61
N ILE A 208 -6.40 8.62 2.21
CA ILE A 208 -7.40 9.29 3.07
C ILE A 208 -7.77 8.39 4.28
N CYS A 209 -7.93 7.10 4.06
CA CYS A 209 -8.20 6.13 5.14
C CYS A 209 -7.03 6.03 6.13
N ARG A 210 -5.79 6.01 5.62
CA ARG A 210 -4.59 6.04 6.47
C ARG A 210 -4.44 7.34 7.25
N PHE A 211 -4.80 8.46 6.63
CA PHE A 211 -4.87 9.74 7.34
C PHE A 211 -5.83 9.66 8.54
N LEU A 212 -7.05 9.13 8.34
CA LEU A 212 -8.02 8.97 9.43
C LEU A 212 -7.50 8.03 10.52
N GLU A 213 -6.99 6.85 10.14
CA GLU A 213 -6.44 5.87 11.08
C GLU A 213 -5.34 6.48 11.95
N GLU A 214 -4.33 7.13 11.33
CA GLU A 214 -3.20 7.70 12.05
C GLU A 214 -3.61 8.89 12.91
N ALA A 215 -4.51 9.75 12.42
CA ALA A 215 -5.03 10.88 13.22
C ALA A 215 -5.76 10.37 14.47
N LEU A 216 -6.59 9.34 14.36
CA LEU A 216 -7.26 8.70 15.50
C LEU A 216 -6.28 7.99 16.43
N CYS A 217 -5.27 7.29 15.89
CA CYS A 217 -4.21 6.70 16.71
C CYS A 217 -3.45 7.76 17.52
N ASN A 218 -3.20 8.92 16.92
CA ASN A 218 -2.55 10.03 17.62
C ASN A 218 -3.43 10.58 18.75
N VAL A 219 -4.74 10.71 18.53
CA VAL A 219 -5.68 11.04 19.61
C VAL A 219 -5.62 10.00 20.73
N GLY A 220 -5.72 8.70 20.38
CA GLY A 220 -5.71 7.61 21.35
C GLY A 220 -4.44 7.51 22.19
N LYS A 221 -3.31 7.96 21.67
CA LYS A 221 -2.00 7.92 22.34
C LYS A 221 -1.68 9.19 23.12
N HIS A 222 -2.12 10.36 22.63
CA HIS A 222 -1.56 11.63 23.06
C HIS A 222 -2.58 12.65 23.60
N ALA A 223 -3.87 12.49 23.31
CA ALA A 223 -4.91 13.39 23.78
C ALA A 223 -5.30 13.07 25.23
N THR A 224 -4.41 13.36 26.18
CA THR A 224 -4.68 13.14 27.62
C THR A 224 -5.92 13.92 28.06
N GLU A 225 -6.65 13.38 29.02
CA GLU A 225 -7.90 13.95 29.56
C GLU A 225 -9.01 14.17 28.53
N ILE A 226 -8.94 13.49 27.37
CA ILE A 226 -9.98 13.58 26.36
C ILE A 226 -11.31 13.04 26.88
N THR A 227 -12.39 13.79 26.64
CA THR A 227 -13.76 13.36 26.95
C THR A 227 -14.68 13.40 25.73
N CYS A 228 -14.31 14.16 24.70
CA CYS A 228 -15.08 14.31 23.47
C CYS A 228 -14.18 14.18 22.24
N LEU A 229 -14.61 13.34 21.32
CA LEU A 229 -14.00 13.18 19.99
C LEU A 229 -15.09 13.38 18.93
N GLN A 230 -14.85 14.27 17.98
CA GLN A 230 -15.72 14.50 16.83
C GLN A 230 -14.96 14.22 15.54
N VAL A 231 -15.55 13.41 14.66
CA VAL A 231 -15.01 13.10 13.33
C VAL A 231 -16.08 13.39 12.29
N SER A 232 -15.76 14.15 11.27
CA SER A 232 -16.70 14.50 10.20
C SER A 232 -16.07 14.41 8.82
N TYR A 233 -16.84 13.91 7.86
CA TYR A 233 -16.56 13.97 6.45
C TYR A 233 -17.72 14.66 5.76
N SER A 234 -17.48 15.78 5.10
CA SER A 234 -18.51 16.62 4.52
C SER A 234 -18.05 17.28 3.22
N LEU A 235 -19.02 17.73 2.41
CA LEU A 235 -18.80 18.55 1.22
C LEU A 235 -19.42 19.94 1.43
N SER A 236 -18.58 20.95 1.47
CA SER A 236 -19.04 22.34 1.58
C SER A 236 -18.24 23.24 0.64
N GLN A 237 -18.91 24.19 -0.02
CA GLN A 237 -18.29 25.17 -0.93
C GLN A 237 -17.36 24.52 -1.99
N GLY A 238 -17.76 23.36 -2.55
CA GLY A 238 -16.98 22.65 -3.56
C GLY A 238 -15.70 21.99 -3.04
N ARG A 239 -15.60 21.76 -1.73
CA ARG A 239 -14.48 21.10 -1.10
C ARG A 239 -14.94 19.97 -0.18
N TYR A 240 -14.33 18.83 -0.35
CA TYR A 240 -14.41 17.75 0.63
C TYR A 240 -13.54 18.09 1.84
N THR A 241 -14.01 17.77 3.01
CA THR A 241 -13.29 17.99 4.27
C THR A 241 -13.46 16.78 5.18
N LEU A 242 -12.34 16.17 5.59
CA LEU A 242 -12.27 15.17 6.64
C LEU A 242 -11.61 15.83 7.85
N SER A 243 -12.35 15.91 8.96
CA SER A 243 -11.96 16.63 10.16
C SER A 243 -12.03 15.72 11.38
N ILE A 244 -11.00 15.75 12.20
CA ILE A 244 -10.89 15.07 13.49
C ILE A 244 -10.62 16.12 14.56
N LEU A 245 -11.53 16.26 15.50
CA LEU A 245 -11.50 17.24 16.57
C LEU A 245 -11.57 16.52 17.92
N ASP A 246 -10.59 16.76 18.76
CA ASP A 246 -10.57 16.31 20.15
C ASP A 246 -10.54 17.50 21.13
N ASN A 247 -10.93 17.26 22.37
CA ASN A 247 -10.85 18.21 23.47
C ASN A 247 -9.77 17.83 24.51
N GLY A 248 -8.80 17.01 24.16
CA GLY A 248 -7.73 16.59 25.05
C GLY A 248 -6.68 17.70 25.29
N LEU A 249 -5.82 17.50 26.26
CA LEU A 249 -4.77 18.49 26.60
C LEU A 249 -3.66 18.56 25.53
N GLY A 250 -3.60 17.67 24.59
CA GLY A 250 -2.64 17.65 23.48
C GLY A 250 -1.16 17.75 23.93
N THR A 251 -0.26 17.11 23.23
CA THR A 251 1.18 17.32 23.45
C THR A 251 1.67 18.44 22.55
N TYR A 252 2.26 19.47 23.13
CA TYR A 252 2.99 20.52 22.43
C TYR A 252 4.32 19.97 21.88
N SER A 253 4.28 19.04 20.94
CA SER A 253 5.47 18.66 20.21
C SER A 253 5.67 19.62 19.05
N SER A 254 6.66 20.51 19.17
CA SER A 254 7.06 21.42 18.10
C SER A 254 7.76 20.72 16.94
N ARG A 255 8.11 19.44 17.09
CA ARG A 255 8.75 18.66 16.02
C ARG A 255 7.70 18.05 15.12
N GLU A 256 7.78 18.37 13.83
CA GLU A 256 7.01 17.68 12.80
C GLU A 256 7.41 16.20 12.77
N GLY A 257 6.53 15.33 13.25
CA GLY A 257 6.68 13.89 13.14
C GLY A 257 6.57 13.42 11.68
N TRP A 258 6.99 12.20 11.45
CA TRP A 258 6.93 11.58 10.13
C TRP A 258 5.50 11.55 9.54
N GLY A 259 4.48 11.27 10.34
CA GLY A 259 3.06 11.30 9.94
C GLY A 259 2.63 12.65 9.35
N THR A 260 3.06 13.78 9.93
CA THR A 260 2.75 15.11 9.40
C THR A 260 3.32 15.32 7.99
N LYS A 261 4.53 14.82 7.71
CA LYS A 261 5.14 14.89 6.37
C LYS A 261 4.34 14.08 5.34
N GLN A 262 3.87 12.90 5.71
CA GLN A 262 3.02 12.05 4.89
C GLN A 262 1.68 12.72 4.57
N PHE A 263 1.05 13.34 5.55
CA PHE A 263 -0.23 14.03 5.36
C PHE A 263 -0.09 15.25 4.43
N LYS A 264 1.03 15.99 4.52
CA LYS A 264 1.34 17.07 3.58
C LYS A 264 1.52 16.53 2.16
N LYS A 265 2.21 15.39 1.97
CA LYS A 265 2.38 14.73 0.67
C LYS A 265 1.04 14.27 0.10
N LEU A 266 0.21 13.60 0.90
CA LEU A 266 -1.15 13.20 0.51
C LEU A 266 -1.98 14.42 0.08
N ALA A 267 -1.97 15.49 0.87
CA ALA A 267 -2.68 16.72 0.53
C ALA A 267 -2.24 17.26 -0.83
N GLN A 268 -0.93 17.26 -1.14
CA GLN A 268 -0.44 17.67 -2.47
C GLN A 268 -0.94 16.74 -3.57
N GLN A 269 -0.94 15.42 -3.38
CA GLN A 269 -1.42 14.44 -4.36
C GLN A 269 -2.88 14.65 -4.73
N ILE A 270 -3.75 14.95 -3.74
CA ILE A 270 -5.17 15.19 -3.95
C ILE A 270 -5.50 16.66 -4.23
N LYS A 271 -4.48 17.50 -4.50
CA LYS A 271 -4.60 18.96 -4.70
C LYS A 271 -5.34 19.66 -3.55
N GLY A 272 -5.15 19.15 -2.37
CA GLY A 272 -5.81 19.56 -1.14
C GLY A 272 -4.91 20.34 -0.19
N LYS A 273 -5.38 20.48 1.05
CA LYS A 273 -4.65 21.11 2.16
C LYS A 273 -4.77 20.25 3.39
N PHE A 274 -3.66 20.14 4.12
CA PHE A 274 -3.62 19.54 5.45
C PHE A 274 -3.41 20.64 6.48
N ARG A 275 -4.14 20.56 7.61
CA ARG A 275 -4.03 21.48 8.73
C ARG A 275 -4.08 20.70 10.03
N ARG A 276 -3.17 21.00 10.95
CA ARG A 276 -3.22 20.57 12.34
C ARG A 276 -3.04 21.78 13.23
N VAL A 277 -3.99 22.03 14.13
CA VAL A 277 -4.05 23.24 14.96
C VAL A 277 -4.44 22.84 16.37
N SER A 278 -3.70 23.36 17.35
CA SER A 278 -4.13 23.31 18.75
C SER A 278 -5.19 24.38 18.99
N LEU A 279 -6.24 24.01 19.70
CA LEU A 279 -7.35 24.88 20.01
C LEU A 279 -7.21 25.48 21.42
N TYR A 280 -7.81 26.63 21.63
CA TYR A 280 -7.88 27.26 22.94
C TYR A 280 -9.29 27.03 23.53
N PRO A 281 -9.44 26.70 24.84
CA PRO A 281 -8.37 26.52 25.84
C PRO A 281 -7.62 25.19 25.72
N GLN A 282 -8.20 24.17 25.09
CA GLN A 282 -7.60 22.86 24.88
C GLN A 282 -8.23 22.14 23.68
N GLY A 283 -7.55 21.14 23.14
CA GLY A 283 -8.00 20.34 22.01
C GLY A 283 -7.08 20.44 20.79
N THR A 284 -7.30 19.53 19.85
CA THR A 284 -6.60 19.52 18.58
C THR A 284 -7.58 19.34 17.44
N LEU A 285 -7.43 20.14 16.39
CA LEU A 285 -8.08 19.96 15.11
C LEU A 285 -7.06 19.41 14.11
N CYS A 286 -7.37 18.26 13.53
CA CYS A 286 -6.63 17.66 12.43
C CYS A 286 -7.56 17.56 11.21
N GLU A 287 -7.19 18.22 10.10
CA GLU A 287 -8.08 18.40 8.95
C GLU A 287 -7.35 18.16 7.64
N LEU A 288 -7.99 17.40 6.76
CA LEU A 288 -7.59 17.19 5.39
C LEU A 288 -8.73 17.64 4.47
N SER A 289 -8.47 18.59 3.56
CA SER A 289 -9.49 19.08 2.62
C SER A 289 -8.98 19.05 1.18
N TRP A 290 -9.85 18.72 0.22
CA TRP A 290 -9.50 18.66 -1.20
C TRP A 290 -10.67 19.14 -2.08
N PRO A 291 -10.40 19.67 -3.29
CA PRO A 291 -11.41 20.21 -4.14
C PRO A 291 -12.30 19.14 -4.77
N LEU A 292 -13.54 19.48 -5.04
CA LEU A 292 -14.38 18.74 -5.98
C LEU A 292 -13.75 18.86 -7.38
N PRO A 293 -13.57 17.77 -8.14
CA PRO A 293 -13.06 17.84 -9.51
C PRO A 293 -13.95 18.69 -10.41
N SER A 294 -13.34 19.56 -11.21
CA SER A 294 -14.03 20.56 -12.03
C SER A 294 -14.84 20.01 -13.22
N SER A 295 -14.91 18.67 -13.39
CA SER A 295 -15.66 18.05 -14.49
C SER A 295 -17.20 18.03 -14.32
N PHE A 296 -17.75 18.62 -13.27
CA PHE A 296 -19.20 18.64 -13.00
C PHE A 296 -19.95 19.85 -13.60
N TRP A 297 -19.30 20.72 -14.38
CA TRP A 297 -19.94 21.92 -14.91
C TRP A 297 -20.51 21.78 -16.33
N TRP A 298 -20.49 20.56 -16.92
CA TRP A 298 -21.03 20.31 -18.26
C TRP A 298 -21.97 19.10 -18.27
N GLN A 299 -23.10 19.19 -17.58
CA GLN A 299 -24.32 18.43 -17.86
C GLN A 299 -25.53 19.31 -17.67
#